data_06afcbf20d8f39da7363700ee98807db
#
_entry.id   06afcbf20d8f39da7363700ee98807db
#
_cell.length_a   1.000
_cell.length_b   1.000
_cell.length_c   1.000
_cell.angle_alpha   90.00
_cell.angle_beta   90.00
_cell.angle_gamma   90.00
#
_symmetry.space_group_name_H-M   'P 1'
#
loop_
_entity.id
_entity.type
_entity.pdbx_description
1 polymer ?
#
loop_
_entity_poly.entity_id
_entity_poly.type
_entity_poly.pdbx_seq_one_letter_code
_entity_poly.pdbx_strand_id
1 'polypeptide(L)'
;MIFTKGIKLISLSVILLGLSSLIHADRGFITVDGKNIEMDVERQYQAPASYPRKALRLAKEGYVIVEFDVSADGDVIDPFVLEGEPAGLFDRAAMKSIRKWIYQPPIYEGVPVQVNDVQVKLSFRVQ
;
A
#
# COMPACT_ATOMS: atom_id res chain seq x y z
N MET A 1 34.50 30.13 16.81
CA MET A 1 33.29 30.87 17.05
C MET A 1 32.34 30.81 15.89
N ILE A 2 32.82 30.96 14.73
CA ILE A 2 31.98 30.97 13.57
C ILE A 2 31.36 29.64 13.26
N PHE A 3 31.94 28.63 13.74
CA PHE A 3 31.59 27.25 13.43
C PHE A 3 30.26 26.82 13.93
N THR A 4 29.74 27.46 14.92
CA THR A 4 28.45 27.12 15.50
C THR A 4 27.33 27.18 14.48
N LYS A 5 27.51 27.87 13.38
CA LYS A 5 26.49 28.02 12.37
C LYS A 5 26.18 26.74 11.64
N GLY A 6 27.18 25.93 11.43
CA GLY A 6 26.96 24.68 10.70
C GLY A 6 26.04 23.72 11.42
N ILE A 7 26.04 23.77 12.72
CA ILE A 7 25.22 22.86 13.51
C ILE A 7 23.74 23.10 13.29
N LYS A 8 23.34 24.33 13.12
CA LYS A 8 21.95 24.69 12.94
C LYS A 8 21.35 24.13 11.66
N LEU A 9 22.15 24.12 10.62
CA LEU A 9 21.69 23.60 9.33
C LEU A 9 21.39 22.12 9.37
N ILE A 10 22.16 21.39 10.13
CA ILE A 10 21.98 19.95 10.27
C ILE A 10 20.65 19.62 10.91
N SER A 11 20.26 20.35 11.93
CA SER A 11 19.00 20.07 12.60
C SER A 11 17.79 20.32 11.70
N LEU A 12 17.88 21.27 10.80
CA LEU A 12 16.80 21.51 9.85
C LEU A 12 16.61 20.36 8.90
N SER A 13 17.70 19.75 8.47
CA SER A 13 17.62 18.60 7.57
C SER A 13 16.89 17.44 8.21
N VAL A 14 17.11 17.20 9.48
CA VAL A 14 16.46 16.11 10.20
C VAL A 14 14.96 16.30 10.25
N ILE A 15 14.50 17.52 10.44
CA ILE A 15 13.08 17.84 10.49
C ILE A 15 12.38 17.52 9.17
N LEU A 16 13.03 17.86 8.08
CA LEU A 16 12.46 17.59 6.75
C LEU A 16 12.31 16.11 6.48
N LEU A 17 13.25 15.30 6.91
CA LEU A 17 13.17 13.87 6.75
C LEU A 17 12.00 13.27 7.50
N GLY A 18 11.70 13.79 8.68
CA GLY A 18 10.58 13.32 9.47
C GLY A 18 9.22 13.54 8.79
N LEU A 19 9.10 14.60 8.02
CA LEU A 19 7.85 14.91 7.33
C LEU A 19 7.60 13.97 6.14
N SER A 20 8.65 13.50 5.50
CA SER A 20 8.50 12.66 4.33
C SER A 20 8.00 11.25 4.65
N SER A 21 8.05 10.85 5.92
CA SER A 21 7.61 9.51 6.32
C SER A 21 6.10 9.33 6.36
N LEU A 22 5.33 10.40 6.12
CA LEU A 22 3.87 10.35 6.18
C LEU A 22 3.21 9.92 4.87
N ILE A 23 3.98 9.74 3.82
CA ILE A 23 3.44 9.36 2.52
C ILE A 23 3.34 7.83 2.46
N HIS A 24 2.13 7.32 2.20
CA HIS A 24 1.89 5.90 2.04
C HIS A 24 1.87 5.55 0.55
N ALA A 25 2.84 4.78 0.11
CA ALA A 25 2.90 4.29 -1.26
C ALA A 25 3.03 2.77 -1.24
N ASP A 26 2.29 2.13 -2.12
CA ASP A 26 2.46 0.70 -2.37
C ASP A 26 3.37 0.56 -3.58
N ARG A 27 3.93 -0.62 -3.79
CA ARG A 27 4.92 -0.81 -4.85
C ARG A 27 4.59 -2.02 -5.69
N GLY A 28 4.75 -1.85 -7.00
CA GLY A 28 4.63 -2.92 -7.97
C GLY A 28 5.68 -2.76 -9.05
N PHE A 29 5.40 -3.29 -10.23
CA PHE A 29 6.36 -3.31 -11.33
C PHE A 29 5.69 -2.95 -12.65
N ILE A 30 6.44 -2.27 -13.51
CA ILE A 30 6.07 -2.09 -14.91
C ILE A 30 7.13 -2.78 -15.75
N THR A 31 6.75 -3.20 -16.96
CA THR A 31 7.71 -3.80 -17.89
C THR A 31 8.04 -2.81 -18.99
N VAL A 32 9.32 -2.44 -19.09
CA VAL A 32 9.80 -1.53 -20.11
C VAL A 32 10.96 -2.20 -20.83
N ASP A 33 10.83 -2.38 -22.12
CA ASP A 33 11.85 -3.04 -22.96
C ASP A 33 12.29 -4.40 -22.40
N GLY A 34 11.33 -5.18 -21.92
CA GLY A 34 11.58 -6.51 -21.38
C GLY A 34 12.15 -6.53 -19.97
N LYS A 35 12.30 -5.39 -19.32
CA LYS A 35 12.81 -5.30 -17.95
C LYS A 35 11.72 -4.86 -17.01
N ASN A 36 11.69 -5.45 -15.82
CA ASN A 36 10.78 -5.03 -14.76
C ASN A 36 11.41 -3.88 -13.99
N ILE A 37 10.66 -2.80 -13.87
CA ILE A 37 11.06 -1.60 -13.15
C ILE A 37 10.10 -1.42 -11.99
N GLU A 38 10.63 -1.22 -10.78
CA GLU A 38 9.81 -0.94 -9.62
C GLU A 38 9.11 0.41 -9.77
N MET A 39 7.85 0.46 -9.34
CA MET A 39 7.08 1.68 -9.41
C MET A 39 6.16 1.80 -8.21
N ASP A 40 6.18 2.95 -7.57
CA ASP A 40 5.29 3.26 -6.46
C ASP A 40 3.92 3.67 -6.98
N VAL A 41 2.88 3.25 -6.28
CA VAL A 41 1.50 3.65 -6.56
C VAL A 41 0.89 4.25 -5.30
N GLU A 42 0.16 5.33 -5.46
CA GLU A 42 -0.43 6.08 -4.36
C GLU A 42 -1.90 5.75 -4.21
N ARG A 43 -2.31 5.43 -2.98
CA ARG A 43 -3.73 5.19 -2.70
C ARG A 43 -4.49 6.50 -2.71
N GLN A 44 -5.53 6.57 -3.52
CA GLN A 44 -6.45 7.70 -3.53
C GLN A 44 -7.62 7.45 -2.58
N TYR A 45 -8.11 6.22 -2.55
CA TYR A 45 -9.21 5.81 -1.67
C TYR A 45 -8.96 4.38 -1.19
N GLN A 46 -9.06 4.19 0.11
CA GLN A 46 -8.92 2.90 0.76
C GLN A 46 -10.23 2.56 1.47
N ALA A 47 -11.01 1.66 0.88
CA ALA A 47 -12.26 1.24 1.47
C ALA A 47 -12.00 0.50 2.79
N PRO A 48 -12.81 0.73 3.82
CA PRO A 48 -12.65 0.02 5.07
C PRO A 48 -13.02 -1.46 4.89
N ALA A 49 -12.36 -2.32 5.65
CA ALA A 49 -12.68 -3.74 5.69
C ALA A 49 -13.59 -4.02 6.88
N SER A 50 -14.65 -4.80 6.64
CA SER A 50 -15.54 -5.22 7.72
C SER A 50 -14.89 -6.32 8.53
N TYR A 51 -14.96 -6.23 9.84
CA TYR A 51 -14.45 -7.28 10.72
C TYR A 51 -15.41 -8.47 10.68
N PRO A 52 -14.95 -9.69 10.37
CA PRO A 52 -15.85 -10.86 10.33
C PRO A 52 -16.46 -11.10 11.70
N ARG A 53 -17.77 -11.35 11.76
CA ARG A 53 -18.47 -11.53 13.04
C ARG A 53 -17.92 -12.66 13.88
N LYS A 54 -17.57 -13.76 13.24
CA LYS A 54 -16.98 -14.91 13.93
C LYS A 54 -15.66 -14.54 14.58
N ALA A 55 -14.81 -13.84 13.85
CA ALA A 55 -13.52 -13.39 14.38
C ALA A 55 -13.68 -12.41 15.52
N LEU A 56 -14.63 -11.48 15.39
CA LEU A 56 -14.90 -10.50 16.43
C LEU A 56 -15.40 -11.17 17.71
N ARG A 57 -16.34 -12.10 17.58
CA ARG A 57 -16.89 -12.84 18.71
C ARG A 57 -15.84 -13.64 19.47
N LEU A 58 -14.86 -14.17 18.76
CA LEU A 58 -13.78 -14.97 19.34
C LEU A 58 -12.54 -14.13 19.66
N ALA A 59 -12.62 -12.81 19.49
CA ALA A 59 -11.49 -11.88 19.67
C ALA A 59 -10.24 -12.31 18.89
N LYS A 60 -10.45 -12.82 17.67
CA LYS A 60 -9.36 -13.24 16.80
C LYS A 60 -8.84 -12.07 15.99
N GLU A 61 -7.53 -11.94 15.97
CA GLU A 61 -6.82 -10.95 15.15
C GLU A 61 -6.00 -11.68 14.08
N GLY A 62 -5.58 -10.95 13.07
CA GLY A 62 -4.79 -11.54 12.01
C GLY A 62 -4.52 -10.57 10.89
N TYR A 63 -4.11 -11.11 9.75
CA TYR A 63 -3.81 -10.29 8.59
C TYR A 63 -4.04 -11.07 7.30
N VAL A 64 -4.10 -10.34 6.21
CA VAL A 64 -4.18 -10.92 4.86
C VAL A 64 -3.24 -10.11 3.96
N ILE A 65 -2.42 -10.81 3.21
CA ILE A 65 -1.60 -10.21 2.17
C ILE A 65 -2.31 -10.48 0.84
N VAL A 66 -2.63 -9.41 0.12
CA VAL A 66 -3.33 -9.48 -1.16
C VAL A 66 -2.41 -8.95 -2.24
N GLU A 67 -2.36 -9.65 -3.36
CA GLU A 67 -1.63 -9.19 -4.54
C GLU A 67 -2.61 -8.84 -5.64
N PHE A 68 -2.33 -7.77 -6.37
CA PHE A 68 -3.20 -7.30 -7.45
C PHE A 68 -2.42 -6.40 -8.39
N ASP A 69 -3.03 -6.11 -9.53
CA ASP A 69 -2.50 -5.13 -10.46
C ASP A 69 -3.29 -3.84 -10.32
N VAL A 70 -2.67 -2.72 -10.64
CA VAL A 70 -3.32 -1.42 -10.68
C VAL A 70 -3.39 -0.99 -12.14
N SER A 71 -4.59 -0.76 -12.64
CA SER A 71 -4.80 -0.36 -14.04
C SER A 71 -4.26 1.04 -14.30
N ALA A 72 -4.14 1.40 -15.56
CA ALA A 72 -3.74 2.74 -15.95
C ALA A 72 -4.72 3.82 -15.44
N ASP A 73 -5.96 3.43 -15.12
CA ASP A 73 -6.97 4.33 -14.55
C ASP A 73 -6.94 4.38 -13.02
N GLY A 74 -6.15 3.52 -12.38
CA GLY A 74 -6.04 3.47 -10.93
C GLY A 74 -6.94 2.44 -10.26
N ASP A 75 -7.60 1.56 -11.04
CA ASP A 75 -8.46 0.52 -10.48
C ASP A 75 -7.66 -0.71 -10.09
N VAL A 76 -8.13 -1.39 -9.03
CA VAL A 76 -7.56 -2.68 -8.65
C VAL A 76 -8.09 -3.76 -9.60
N ILE A 77 -7.19 -4.54 -10.18
CA ILE A 77 -7.55 -5.64 -11.08
C ILE A 77 -6.93 -6.95 -10.62
N ASP A 78 -7.70 -8.02 -10.80
CA ASP A 78 -7.30 -9.40 -10.51
C ASP A 78 -6.70 -9.62 -9.12
N PRO A 79 -7.36 -9.15 -8.05
CA PRO A 79 -6.82 -9.35 -6.71
C PRO A 79 -6.95 -10.82 -6.28
N PHE A 80 -5.94 -11.31 -5.56
CA PHE A 80 -5.98 -12.64 -4.96
C PHE A 80 -5.23 -12.64 -3.65
N VAL A 81 -5.61 -13.57 -2.76
CA VAL A 81 -4.95 -13.71 -1.47
C VAL A 81 -3.66 -14.47 -1.63
N LEU A 82 -2.56 -13.85 -1.23
CA LEU A 82 -1.25 -14.48 -1.23
C LEU A 82 -1.02 -15.25 0.06
N GLU A 83 -1.44 -14.66 1.18
CA GLU A 83 -1.26 -15.26 2.50
C GLU A 83 -2.34 -14.73 3.43
N GLY A 84 -2.89 -15.58 4.28
CA GLY A 84 -3.84 -15.19 5.32
C GLY A 84 -3.53 -15.90 6.62
N GLU A 85 -3.58 -15.17 7.75
CA GLU A 85 -3.33 -15.73 9.07
C GLU A 85 -4.33 -15.16 10.07
N PRO A 86 -5.18 -15.98 10.72
CA PRO A 86 -5.37 -17.41 10.44
C PRO A 86 -5.92 -17.66 9.04
N ALA A 87 -5.58 -18.81 8.47
CA ALA A 87 -5.95 -19.12 7.10
C ALA A 87 -7.48 -19.04 6.88
N GLY A 88 -7.89 -18.28 5.86
CA GLY A 88 -9.28 -18.19 5.44
C GLY A 88 -10.19 -17.32 6.29
N LEU A 89 -9.78 -16.93 7.49
CA LEU A 89 -10.67 -16.22 8.41
C LEU A 89 -11.02 -14.81 7.94
N PHE A 90 -10.02 -14.09 7.44
CA PHE A 90 -10.16 -12.68 7.05
C PHE A 90 -10.14 -12.47 5.54
N ASP A 91 -9.92 -13.52 4.76
CA ASP A 91 -9.71 -13.43 3.33
C ASP A 91 -10.85 -12.71 2.61
N ARG A 92 -12.09 -13.11 2.88
CA ARG A 92 -13.25 -12.52 2.20
C ARG A 92 -13.40 -11.04 2.53
N ALA A 93 -13.20 -10.67 3.78
CA ALA A 93 -13.32 -9.28 4.21
C ALA A 93 -12.22 -8.42 3.56
N ALA A 94 -11.00 -8.95 3.49
CA ALA A 94 -9.90 -8.24 2.85
C ALA A 94 -10.15 -8.06 1.36
N MET A 95 -10.57 -9.10 0.66
CA MET A 95 -10.84 -9.04 -0.77
C MET A 95 -11.96 -8.07 -1.10
N LYS A 96 -13.02 -8.07 -0.30
CA LYS A 96 -14.14 -7.16 -0.51
C LYS A 96 -13.71 -5.71 -0.36
N SER A 97 -12.83 -5.43 0.58
CA SER A 97 -12.28 -4.09 0.78
C SER A 97 -11.38 -3.69 -0.40
N ILE A 98 -10.41 -4.54 -0.73
CA ILE A 98 -9.40 -4.25 -1.76
C ILE A 98 -10.05 -3.96 -3.12
N ARG A 99 -11.09 -4.68 -3.49
CA ARG A 99 -11.77 -4.47 -4.77
C ARG A 99 -12.34 -3.08 -4.94
N LYS A 100 -12.52 -2.35 -3.84
CA LYS A 100 -13.06 -0.99 -3.84
C LYS A 100 -11.99 0.08 -3.68
N TRP A 101 -10.73 -0.31 -3.53
CA TRP A 101 -9.65 0.67 -3.43
C TRP A 101 -9.43 1.35 -4.75
N ILE A 102 -9.03 2.61 -4.68
CA ILE A 102 -8.73 3.42 -5.87
C ILE A 102 -7.35 4.01 -5.68
N TYR A 103 -6.54 3.89 -6.73
CA TYR A 103 -5.21 4.47 -6.77
C TYR A 103 -5.17 5.68 -7.69
N GLN A 104 -4.21 6.55 -7.50
CA GLN A 104 -3.88 7.56 -8.49
C GLN A 104 -3.45 6.84 -9.76
N PRO A 105 -3.90 7.27 -10.95
CA PRO A 105 -3.42 6.67 -12.19
C PRO A 105 -1.89 6.68 -12.23
N PRO A 106 -1.23 5.52 -12.34
CA PRO A 106 0.22 5.48 -12.36
C PRO A 106 0.74 6.10 -13.66
N ILE A 107 1.72 6.99 -13.53
CA ILE A 107 2.27 7.70 -14.69
C ILE A 107 3.75 7.35 -14.83
N TYR A 108 4.15 6.90 -16.00
CA TYR A 108 5.54 6.64 -16.33
C TYR A 108 5.90 7.44 -17.58
N GLU A 109 6.88 8.33 -17.44
CA GLU A 109 7.32 9.22 -18.53
C GLU A 109 6.15 9.95 -19.19
N GLY A 110 5.23 10.46 -18.35
CA GLY A 110 4.09 11.26 -18.81
C GLY A 110 2.90 10.45 -19.31
N VAL A 111 2.95 9.12 -19.27
CA VAL A 111 1.89 8.26 -19.80
C VAL A 111 1.30 7.38 -18.70
N PRO A 112 -0.03 7.28 -18.61
CA PRO A 112 -0.65 6.34 -17.66
C PRO A 112 -0.29 4.89 -18.02
N VAL A 113 0.12 4.11 -17.02
CA VAL A 113 0.55 2.73 -17.21
C VAL A 113 -0.07 1.83 -16.17
N GLN A 114 -0.21 0.55 -16.51
CA GLN A 114 -0.61 -0.46 -15.54
C GLN A 114 0.61 -0.88 -14.71
N VAL A 115 0.41 -1.02 -13.39
CA VAL A 115 1.46 -1.49 -12.48
C VAL A 115 1.05 -2.87 -11.98
N ASN A 116 1.96 -3.83 -12.10
CA ASN A 116 1.68 -5.23 -11.78
C ASN A 116 2.28 -5.65 -10.44
N ASP A 117 1.74 -6.72 -9.88
CA ASP A 117 2.27 -7.39 -8.69
C ASP A 117 2.40 -6.48 -7.48
N VAL A 118 1.38 -5.67 -7.25
CA VAL A 118 1.32 -4.83 -6.04
C VAL A 118 0.85 -5.70 -4.88
N GLN A 119 1.58 -5.69 -3.78
CA GLN A 119 1.23 -6.45 -2.58
C GLN A 119 0.91 -5.50 -1.44
N VAL A 120 -0.19 -5.77 -0.75
CA VAL A 120 -0.58 -5.00 0.43
C VAL A 120 -0.97 -5.94 1.55
N LYS A 121 -0.74 -5.50 2.78
CA LYS A 121 -1.10 -6.25 3.98
C LYS A 121 -2.21 -5.52 4.71
N LEU A 122 -3.35 -6.21 4.89
CA LEU A 122 -4.44 -5.71 5.73
C LEU A 122 -4.38 -6.42 7.07
N SER A 123 -4.29 -5.64 8.14
CA SER A 123 -4.27 -6.17 9.49
C SER A 123 -5.63 -5.97 10.15
N PHE A 124 -6.09 -6.99 10.85
CA PHE A 124 -7.36 -6.97 11.58
C PHE A 124 -7.06 -7.07 13.07
N ARG A 125 -7.39 -6.02 13.80
CA ARG A 125 -7.12 -5.94 15.24
C ARG A 125 -8.38 -5.59 15.99
N VAL A 126 -8.55 -6.21 17.16
CA VAL A 126 -9.65 -5.90 18.07
C VAL A 126 -9.27 -4.68 18.88
N GLN A 127 -10.22 -3.76 19.06
CA GLN A 127 -9.99 -2.56 19.86
C GLN A 127 -10.66 -2.64 21.21
#